data_da6d647f8a2c8a3b3c9ebe5415730e3b
#
_entry.id   da6d647f8a2c8a3b3c9ebe5415730e3b
#
_cell.length_a   1.000
_cell.length_b   1.000
_cell.length_c   1.000
_cell.angle_alpha   90.00
_cell.angle_beta   90.00
_cell.angle_gamma   90.00
#
_symmetry.space_group_name_H-M   'P 1'
#
loop_
_entity.id
_entity.type
_entity.pdbx_description
1 polymer ?
#
loop_
_entity_poly.entity_id
_entity_poly.type
_entity_poly.pdbx_seq_one_letter_code
_entity_poly.pdbx_strand_id
1 'polypeptide(L)'
;MIGKPRRPWLAALLTILFSIGLGHMYSGRLKRGIILFAIGQLLFLTSVISLTVMIPKASYMLLIIFINVAFFVFCVVDAAIAAKSGKENYQPAKYNRWYAYIGYIVIAGLLAEVWLPGIVVTNYVQAFKIPTGGMEPTLLIGDRLLANKRIYKSAEPRRGDVMVFKYPKDPEMLYVKRLIGLPGDTIEVKERTVYVNNLPLEEEYTQYINPGSVTEHYGPWYIPKKGDKIEVAGSAFKLNGEVLNEEIIETYAEHADLNEEPYSVPQDH
;
A
#
# COMPACT_ATOMS: atom_id res chain seq x y z
N MET A 1 -38.35 40.70 0.62
CA MET A 1 -36.89 41.02 0.63
C MET A 1 -36.31 40.65 -0.71
N ILE A 2 -35.85 41.63 -1.48
CA ILE A 2 -35.20 41.42 -2.77
C ILE A 2 -33.84 40.76 -2.50
N GLY A 3 -33.66 39.53 -2.94
CA GLY A 3 -32.40 38.80 -2.73
C GLY A 3 -31.23 39.42 -3.51
N LYS A 4 -30.11 39.64 -2.84
CA LYS A 4 -28.90 40.19 -3.50
C LYS A 4 -28.36 39.20 -4.54
N PRO A 5 -27.87 39.66 -5.69
CA PRO A 5 -27.23 38.78 -6.71
C PRO A 5 -26.02 38.06 -6.10
N ARG A 6 -25.85 36.81 -6.48
CA ARG A 6 -24.68 36.00 -6.04
C ARG A 6 -23.42 36.48 -6.74
N ARG A 7 -22.33 36.57 -5.99
CA ARG A 7 -21.02 37.02 -6.50
C ARG A 7 -20.22 35.82 -7.05
N PRO A 8 -19.90 35.78 -8.36
CA PRO A 8 -19.18 34.65 -8.96
C PRO A 8 -17.82 34.39 -8.31
N TRP A 9 -17.07 35.46 -7.98
CA TRP A 9 -15.77 35.35 -7.35
C TRP A 9 -15.86 34.69 -5.96
N LEU A 10 -16.93 34.94 -5.20
CA LEU A 10 -17.12 34.35 -3.88
C LEU A 10 -17.44 32.84 -3.99
N ALA A 11 -18.20 32.42 -5.00
CA ALA A 11 -18.44 31.01 -5.27
C ALA A 11 -17.14 30.28 -5.61
N ALA A 12 -16.30 30.88 -6.47
CA ALA A 12 -14.98 30.35 -6.78
C ALA A 12 -14.09 30.27 -5.53
N LEU A 13 -14.03 31.33 -4.73
CA LEU A 13 -13.24 31.39 -3.52
C LEU A 13 -13.65 30.32 -2.49
N LEU A 14 -14.94 30.12 -2.29
CA LEU A 14 -15.47 29.08 -1.40
C LEU A 14 -15.08 27.67 -1.88
N THR A 15 -15.06 27.43 -3.19
CA THR A 15 -14.63 26.15 -3.75
C THR A 15 -13.12 25.93 -3.57
N ILE A 16 -12.31 26.98 -3.74
CA ILE A 16 -10.84 26.91 -3.62
C ILE A 16 -10.41 26.70 -2.17
N LEU A 17 -10.97 27.50 -1.24
CA LEU A 17 -10.49 27.54 0.15
C LEU A 17 -11.01 26.41 1.02
N PHE A 18 -12.20 25.89 0.76
CA PHE A 18 -12.84 24.95 1.67
C PHE A 18 -13.10 23.58 1.05
N SER A 19 -13.87 23.50 -0.02
CA SER A 19 -14.22 22.21 -0.62
C SER A 19 -14.95 22.36 -1.96
N ILE A 20 -14.75 21.40 -2.85
CA ILE A 20 -15.58 21.22 -4.05
C ILE A 20 -17.04 21.10 -3.61
N GLY A 21 -17.92 21.89 -4.22
CA GLY A 21 -19.36 21.89 -3.93
C GLY A 21 -19.84 23.02 -3.05
N LEU A 22 -19.00 23.63 -2.19
CA LEU A 22 -19.40 24.72 -1.33
C LEU A 22 -19.81 25.97 -2.14
N GLY A 23 -19.10 26.28 -3.22
CA GLY A 23 -19.47 27.35 -4.16
C GLY A 23 -20.79 27.08 -4.88
N HIS A 24 -21.10 25.82 -5.16
CA HIS A 24 -22.40 25.41 -5.74
C HIS A 24 -23.53 25.51 -4.72
N MET A 25 -23.27 25.18 -3.46
CA MET A 25 -24.20 25.39 -2.36
C MET A 25 -24.51 26.89 -2.21
N TYR A 26 -23.49 27.75 -2.28
CA TYR A 26 -23.64 29.18 -2.25
C TYR A 26 -24.50 29.69 -3.42
N SER A 27 -24.33 29.15 -4.62
CA SER A 27 -25.10 29.52 -5.82
C SER A 27 -26.50 28.87 -5.89
N GLY A 28 -26.91 28.11 -4.87
CA GLY A 28 -28.23 27.48 -4.79
C GLY A 28 -28.36 26.15 -5.53
N ARG A 29 -27.24 25.56 -5.97
CA ARG A 29 -27.19 24.30 -6.73
C ARG A 29 -26.57 23.17 -5.92
N LEU A 30 -27.05 22.97 -4.69
CA LEU A 30 -26.51 22.01 -3.73
C LEU A 30 -26.34 20.59 -4.30
N LYS A 31 -27.36 20.06 -5.01
CA LYS A 31 -27.29 18.73 -5.62
C LYS A 31 -26.10 18.57 -6.57
N ARG A 32 -25.86 19.59 -7.42
CA ARG A 32 -24.72 19.62 -8.34
C ARG A 32 -23.40 19.64 -7.59
N GLY A 33 -23.33 20.43 -6.52
CA GLY A 33 -22.15 20.50 -5.65
C GLY A 33 -21.83 19.16 -4.98
N ILE A 34 -22.83 18.45 -4.47
CA ILE A 34 -22.64 17.11 -3.86
C ILE A 34 -22.16 16.10 -4.89
N ILE A 35 -22.75 16.10 -6.10
CA ILE A 35 -22.34 15.19 -7.19
C ILE A 35 -20.89 15.45 -7.59
N LEU A 36 -20.49 16.71 -7.80
CA LEU A 36 -19.12 17.06 -8.16
C LEU A 36 -18.14 16.73 -7.05
N PHE A 37 -18.51 16.93 -5.79
CA PHE A 37 -17.72 16.50 -4.63
C PHE A 37 -17.51 14.98 -4.65
N ALA A 38 -18.56 14.19 -4.81
CA ALA A 38 -18.48 12.73 -4.87
C ALA A 38 -17.60 12.24 -6.04
N ILE A 39 -17.72 12.86 -7.21
CA ILE A 39 -16.84 12.55 -8.36
C ILE A 39 -15.38 12.89 -8.04
N GLY A 40 -15.13 14.05 -7.43
CA GLY A 40 -13.78 14.45 -7.00
C GLY A 40 -13.16 13.47 -6.00
N GLN A 41 -13.93 12.99 -5.03
CA GLN A 41 -13.48 11.98 -4.07
C GLN A 41 -13.17 10.64 -4.76
N LEU A 42 -14.00 10.22 -5.72
CA LEU A 42 -13.76 8.99 -6.48
C LEU A 42 -12.50 9.10 -7.35
N LEU A 43 -12.30 10.22 -8.04
CA LEU A 43 -11.09 10.49 -8.82
C LEU A 43 -9.84 10.49 -7.94
N PHE A 44 -9.91 11.11 -6.77
CA PHE A 44 -8.81 11.11 -5.81
C PHE A 44 -8.50 9.69 -5.32
N LEU A 45 -9.51 8.94 -4.90
CA LEU A 45 -9.37 7.56 -4.43
C LEU A 45 -8.75 6.65 -5.51
N THR A 46 -9.28 6.70 -6.74
CA THR A 46 -8.73 5.91 -7.86
C THR A 46 -7.30 6.31 -8.19
N SER A 47 -6.96 7.60 -8.07
CA SER A 47 -5.60 8.10 -8.25
C SER A 47 -4.64 7.54 -7.20
N VAL A 48 -5.02 7.58 -5.93
CA VAL A 48 -4.19 7.04 -4.84
C VAL A 48 -4.02 5.53 -4.98
N ILE A 49 -5.08 4.78 -5.26
CA ILE A 49 -4.99 3.33 -5.49
C ILE A 49 -4.07 3.02 -6.67
N SER A 50 -4.22 3.75 -7.79
CA SER A 50 -3.39 3.55 -8.97
C SER A 50 -1.91 3.83 -8.70
N LEU A 51 -1.60 4.89 -7.96
CA LEU A 51 -0.22 5.23 -7.57
C LEU A 51 0.40 4.22 -6.58
N THR A 52 -0.41 3.52 -5.79
CA THR A 52 0.07 2.56 -4.81
C THR A 52 0.17 1.12 -5.34
N VAL A 53 -0.66 0.74 -6.29
CA VAL A 53 -0.70 -0.62 -6.87
C VAL A 53 0.25 -0.77 -8.05
N MET A 54 0.39 0.26 -8.87
CA MET A 54 1.29 0.26 -10.03
C MET A 54 2.52 1.10 -9.68
N ILE A 55 3.75 0.64 -10.03
CA ILE A 55 4.93 1.49 -10.04
C ILE A 55 4.82 2.36 -11.30
N PRO A 56 4.29 3.59 -11.21
CA PRO A 56 3.95 4.32 -12.41
C PRO A 56 5.20 4.95 -13.02
N LYS A 57 5.31 4.86 -14.34
CA LYS A 57 6.25 5.71 -15.08
C LYS A 57 5.92 7.18 -14.78
N ALA A 58 6.91 8.05 -14.75
CA ALA A 58 6.74 9.48 -14.43
C ALA A 58 5.64 10.14 -15.30
N SER A 59 5.54 9.77 -16.57
CA SER A 59 4.50 10.25 -17.49
C SER A 59 3.07 9.91 -17.02
N TYR A 60 2.87 8.74 -16.44
CA TYR A 60 1.57 8.32 -15.92
C TYR A 60 1.20 9.08 -14.64
N MET A 61 2.17 9.33 -13.76
CA MET A 61 1.96 10.19 -12.57
C MET A 61 1.53 11.60 -12.99
N LEU A 62 2.23 12.19 -13.96
CA LEU A 62 1.89 13.52 -14.48
C LEU A 62 0.48 13.57 -15.07
N LEU A 63 0.06 12.52 -15.79
CA LEU A 63 -1.29 12.42 -16.35
C LEU A 63 -2.36 12.39 -15.24
N ILE A 64 -2.15 11.60 -14.19
CA ILE A 64 -3.08 11.51 -13.04
C ILE A 64 -3.19 12.88 -12.36
N ILE A 65 -2.07 13.54 -12.09
CA ILE A 65 -2.06 14.88 -11.50
C ILE A 65 -2.80 15.87 -12.39
N PHE A 66 -2.54 15.84 -13.70
CA PHE A 66 -3.20 16.71 -14.66
C PHE A 66 -4.73 16.54 -14.66
N ILE A 67 -5.22 15.28 -14.67
CA ILE A 67 -6.66 14.99 -14.61
C ILE A 67 -7.30 15.56 -13.35
N ASN A 68 -6.67 15.38 -12.16
CA ASN A 68 -7.20 15.91 -10.92
C ASN A 68 -7.21 17.44 -10.88
N VAL A 69 -6.13 18.08 -11.34
CA VAL A 69 -6.04 19.54 -11.42
C VAL A 69 -7.07 20.10 -12.42
N ALA A 70 -7.19 19.50 -13.59
CA ALA A 70 -8.18 19.91 -14.60
C ALA A 70 -9.62 19.80 -14.07
N PHE A 71 -9.94 18.71 -13.37
CA PHE A 71 -11.24 18.54 -12.74
C PHE A 71 -11.49 19.58 -11.64
N PHE A 72 -10.48 19.87 -10.80
CA PHE A 72 -10.58 20.91 -9.78
C PHE A 72 -10.86 22.29 -10.40
N VAL A 73 -10.08 22.68 -11.42
CA VAL A 73 -10.28 23.94 -12.16
C VAL A 73 -11.68 24.00 -12.77
N PHE A 74 -12.13 22.89 -13.37
CA PHE A 74 -13.49 22.80 -13.88
C PHE A 74 -14.52 23.08 -12.79
N CYS A 75 -14.39 22.51 -11.59
CA CYS A 75 -15.32 22.73 -10.48
C CYS A 75 -15.34 24.19 -10.01
N VAL A 76 -14.19 24.85 -9.98
CA VAL A 76 -14.08 26.29 -9.62
C VAL A 76 -14.79 27.16 -10.65
N VAL A 77 -14.53 26.95 -11.93
CA VAL A 77 -15.16 27.69 -13.05
C VAL A 77 -16.67 27.45 -13.06
N ASP A 78 -17.09 26.19 -12.92
CA ASP A 78 -18.50 25.81 -12.90
C ASP A 78 -19.26 26.46 -11.74
N ALA A 79 -18.66 26.54 -10.54
CA ALA A 79 -19.23 27.24 -9.39
C ALA A 79 -19.40 28.75 -9.66
N ALA A 80 -18.42 29.38 -10.32
CA ALA A 80 -18.48 30.80 -10.69
C ALA A 80 -19.59 31.05 -11.72
N ILE A 81 -19.69 30.21 -12.76
CA ILE A 81 -20.74 30.28 -13.79
C ILE A 81 -22.12 30.05 -13.16
N ALA A 82 -22.23 29.07 -12.25
CA ALA A 82 -23.45 28.78 -11.52
C ALA A 82 -23.95 29.99 -10.70
N ALA A 83 -23.03 30.74 -10.08
CA ALA A 83 -23.34 31.94 -9.35
C ALA A 83 -23.73 33.12 -10.27
N LYS A 84 -23.04 33.25 -11.44
CA LYS A 84 -23.35 34.30 -12.44
C LYS A 84 -24.73 34.10 -13.10
N SER A 85 -25.12 32.85 -13.34
CA SER A 85 -26.42 32.53 -13.96
C SER A 85 -27.59 32.58 -12.98
N GLY A 86 -27.36 32.91 -11.72
CA GLY A 86 -28.40 33.20 -10.74
C GLY A 86 -29.13 34.49 -11.11
N LYS A 87 -30.48 34.43 -11.13
CA LYS A 87 -31.34 35.58 -11.45
C LYS A 87 -31.09 36.71 -10.47
N GLU A 88 -31.29 37.95 -10.88
CA GLU A 88 -31.19 39.18 -10.04
C GLU A 88 -31.98 39.11 -8.73
N ASN A 89 -33.04 38.31 -8.70
CA ASN A 89 -33.93 38.09 -7.58
C ASN A 89 -33.75 36.70 -6.94
N TYR A 90 -32.51 36.29 -6.68
CA TYR A 90 -32.23 35.00 -6.04
C TYR A 90 -32.82 34.96 -4.62
N GLN A 91 -33.76 34.05 -4.36
CA GLN A 91 -34.24 33.77 -3.00
C GLN A 91 -33.32 32.67 -2.39
N PRO A 92 -32.73 32.94 -1.21
CA PRO A 92 -31.91 31.96 -0.52
C PRO A 92 -32.69 30.69 -0.25
N ALA A 93 -32.16 29.54 -0.71
CA ALA A 93 -32.74 28.24 -0.40
C ALA A 93 -32.66 27.96 1.11
N LYS A 94 -33.55 27.11 1.64
CA LYS A 94 -33.65 26.81 3.09
C LYS A 94 -32.31 26.33 3.69
N TYR A 95 -31.43 25.72 2.88
CA TYR A 95 -30.10 25.27 3.27
C TYR A 95 -29.01 26.36 3.23
N ASN A 96 -29.29 27.58 2.71
CA ASN A 96 -28.34 28.70 2.67
C ASN A 96 -28.27 29.43 4.00
N ARG A 97 -28.15 28.69 5.10
CA ARG A 97 -27.95 29.22 6.47
C ARG A 97 -26.51 28.92 6.90
N TRP A 98 -25.93 29.79 7.71
CA TRP A 98 -24.51 29.70 8.11
C TRP A 98 -24.13 28.34 8.71
N TYR A 99 -24.98 27.72 9.51
CA TYR A 99 -24.74 26.39 10.10
C TYR A 99 -24.72 25.27 9.08
N ALA A 100 -25.44 25.37 7.96
CA ALA A 100 -25.41 24.38 6.89
C ALA A 100 -24.09 24.42 6.12
N TYR A 101 -23.46 25.58 5.99
CA TYR A 101 -22.11 25.70 5.44
C TYR A 101 -21.08 25.05 6.35
N ILE A 102 -21.16 25.29 7.66
CA ILE A 102 -20.30 24.62 8.64
C ILE A 102 -20.52 23.11 8.60
N GLY A 103 -21.77 22.65 8.62
CA GLY A 103 -22.09 21.22 8.51
C GLY A 103 -21.51 20.58 7.23
N TYR A 104 -21.63 21.27 6.10
CA TYR A 104 -21.03 20.80 4.85
C TYR A 104 -19.50 20.69 4.95
N ILE A 105 -18.83 21.73 5.48
CA ILE A 105 -17.35 21.73 5.65
C ILE A 105 -16.90 20.58 6.54
N VAL A 106 -17.58 20.39 7.69
CA VAL A 106 -17.25 19.30 8.62
C VAL A 106 -17.44 17.93 7.99
N ILE A 107 -18.58 17.69 7.33
CA ILE A 107 -18.86 16.40 6.68
C ILE A 107 -17.87 16.17 5.53
N ALA A 108 -17.65 17.18 4.69
CA ALA A 108 -16.70 17.08 3.57
C ALA A 108 -15.27 16.83 4.04
N GLY A 109 -14.83 17.51 5.10
CA GLY A 109 -13.52 17.31 5.73
C GLY A 109 -13.38 15.91 6.33
N LEU A 110 -14.36 15.44 7.10
CA LEU A 110 -14.35 14.07 7.64
C LEU A 110 -14.29 13.01 6.55
N LEU A 111 -15.02 13.18 5.47
CA LEU A 111 -14.98 12.25 4.34
C LEU A 111 -13.65 12.31 3.60
N ALA A 112 -13.11 13.51 3.36
CA ALA A 112 -11.90 13.68 2.57
C ALA A 112 -10.62 13.34 3.35
N GLU A 113 -10.53 13.72 4.63
CA GLU A 113 -9.27 13.65 5.38
C GLU A 113 -9.18 12.45 6.32
N VAL A 114 -10.31 11.90 6.77
CA VAL A 114 -10.32 10.79 7.73
C VAL A 114 -10.69 9.48 7.06
N TRP A 115 -11.80 9.44 6.36
CA TRP A 115 -12.38 8.18 5.87
C TRP A 115 -11.64 7.60 4.66
N LEU A 116 -11.36 8.42 3.65
CA LEU A 116 -10.69 7.97 2.42
C LEU A 116 -9.22 7.61 2.62
N PRO A 117 -8.38 8.46 3.26
CA PRO A 117 -7.01 8.08 3.57
C PRO A 117 -6.93 6.85 4.47
N GLY A 118 -7.83 6.75 5.47
CA GLY A 118 -7.92 5.60 6.35
C GLY A 118 -8.10 4.28 5.59
N ILE A 119 -9.04 4.23 4.64
CA ILE A 119 -9.27 3.05 3.79
C ILE A 119 -8.02 2.69 2.99
N VAL A 120 -7.34 3.68 2.40
CA VAL A 120 -6.14 3.44 1.59
C VAL A 120 -4.99 2.94 2.44
N VAL A 121 -4.68 3.61 3.55
CA VAL A 121 -3.58 3.22 4.45
C VAL A 121 -3.83 1.82 5.02
N THR A 122 -5.05 1.55 5.47
CA THR A 122 -5.38 0.24 6.06
C THR A 122 -5.26 -0.91 5.06
N ASN A 123 -5.70 -0.73 3.81
CA ASN A 123 -5.86 -1.83 2.87
C ASN A 123 -4.76 -1.94 1.79
N TYR A 124 -4.07 -0.84 1.47
CA TYR A 124 -3.16 -0.81 0.32
C TYR A 124 -1.71 -0.50 0.68
N VAL A 125 -1.47 0.37 1.65
CA VAL A 125 -0.12 0.88 1.93
C VAL A 125 0.13 0.92 3.43
N GLN A 126 1.37 0.61 3.82
CA GLN A 126 1.83 0.81 5.19
C GLN A 126 3.19 1.47 5.19
N ALA A 127 3.33 2.51 6.03
CA ALA A 127 4.60 3.19 6.23
C ALA A 127 5.42 2.49 7.32
N PHE A 128 6.72 2.32 7.08
CA PHE A 128 7.67 1.76 8.03
C PHE A 128 8.88 2.67 8.16
N LYS A 129 9.52 2.60 9.32
CA LYS A 129 10.84 3.18 9.57
C LYS A 129 11.82 2.03 9.79
N ILE A 130 12.98 2.08 9.15
CA ILE A 130 14.02 1.05 9.26
C ILE A 130 14.79 1.24 10.56
N PRO A 131 14.71 0.28 11.51
CA PRO A 131 15.40 0.40 12.80
C PRO A 131 16.81 -0.16 12.80
N THR A 132 17.15 -1.06 11.86
CA THR A 132 18.40 -1.83 11.86
C THR A 132 19.05 -1.89 10.49
N GLY A 133 20.39 -2.04 10.43
CA GLY A 133 21.19 -2.05 9.20
C GLY A 133 21.16 -3.36 8.40
N GLY A 134 20.27 -4.32 8.71
CA GLY A 134 20.25 -5.64 8.06
C GLY A 134 19.87 -5.65 6.58
N MET A 135 19.63 -4.47 5.97
CA MET A 135 19.36 -4.27 4.54
C MET A 135 20.30 -3.23 3.91
N GLU A 136 21.35 -2.82 4.61
CA GLU A 136 22.38 -1.94 4.04
C GLU A 136 23.14 -2.67 2.92
N PRO A 137 23.52 -1.96 1.84
CA PRO A 137 23.35 -0.54 1.58
C PRO A 137 21.99 -0.16 0.96
N THR A 138 21.11 -1.13 0.68
CA THR A 138 19.83 -0.89 -0.01
C THR A 138 18.87 -0.02 0.80
N LEU A 139 18.82 -0.25 2.13
CA LEU A 139 18.01 0.53 3.07
C LEU A 139 18.89 0.89 4.27
N LEU A 140 18.96 2.18 4.60
CA LEU A 140 19.76 2.68 5.72
C LEU A 140 18.93 2.77 6.99
N ILE A 141 19.61 2.75 8.14
CA ILE A 141 18.96 2.99 9.44
C ILE A 141 18.32 4.38 9.44
N GLY A 142 17.05 4.44 9.80
CA GLY A 142 16.27 5.68 9.83
C GLY A 142 15.47 5.97 8.59
N ASP A 143 15.70 5.26 7.50
CA ASP A 143 14.92 5.39 6.27
C ASP A 143 13.43 5.11 6.52
N ARG A 144 12.60 5.80 5.73
CA ARG A 144 11.15 5.59 5.71
C ARG A 144 10.76 4.98 4.37
N LEU A 145 10.05 3.87 4.43
CA LEU A 145 9.55 3.18 3.25
C LEU A 145 8.02 3.03 3.29
N LEU A 146 7.43 2.91 2.12
CA LEU A 146 6.03 2.57 1.95
C LEU A 146 5.94 1.15 1.36
N ALA A 147 5.36 0.23 2.12
CA ALA A 147 5.13 -1.12 1.64
C ALA A 147 3.74 -1.24 0.98
N ASN A 148 3.69 -1.85 -0.19
CA ASN A 148 2.45 -2.21 -0.86
C ASN A 148 1.91 -3.51 -0.27
N LYS A 149 0.76 -3.45 0.41
CA LYS A 149 0.13 -4.60 1.07
C LYS A 149 -0.59 -5.57 0.12
N ARG A 150 -0.69 -5.22 -1.16
CA ARG A 150 -1.48 -5.97 -2.14
C ARG A 150 -0.70 -6.52 -3.32
N ILE A 151 0.58 -6.22 -3.42
CA ILE A 151 1.39 -6.61 -4.59
C ILE A 151 1.31 -8.11 -4.85
N TYR A 152 1.44 -8.93 -3.83
CA TYR A 152 1.41 -10.40 -3.94
C TYR A 152 0.01 -11.02 -3.94
N LYS A 153 -1.06 -10.19 -3.98
CA LYS A 153 -2.41 -10.68 -4.31
C LYS A 153 -2.65 -10.81 -5.81
N SER A 154 -1.84 -10.12 -6.62
CA SER A 154 -1.98 -10.06 -8.08
C SER A 154 -0.71 -10.45 -8.85
N ALA A 155 0.42 -10.55 -8.17
CA ALA A 155 1.70 -10.91 -8.76
C ALA A 155 2.41 -11.93 -7.87
N GLU A 156 3.14 -12.86 -8.48
CA GLU A 156 4.01 -13.76 -7.74
C GLU A 156 5.27 -13.03 -7.27
N PRO A 157 5.80 -13.39 -6.07
CA PRO A 157 7.08 -12.88 -5.60
C PRO A 157 8.21 -13.25 -6.55
N ARG A 158 9.15 -12.33 -6.72
CA ARG A 158 10.34 -12.55 -7.56
C ARG A 158 11.61 -12.54 -6.72
N ARG A 159 12.59 -13.33 -7.11
CA ARG A 159 13.91 -13.26 -6.48
C ARG A 159 14.47 -11.84 -6.56
N GLY A 160 15.00 -11.35 -5.44
CA GLY A 160 15.48 -9.98 -5.31
C GLY A 160 14.46 -9.00 -4.75
N ASP A 161 13.16 -9.35 -4.68
CA ASP A 161 12.14 -8.48 -4.07
C ASP A 161 12.47 -8.19 -2.60
N VAL A 162 12.28 -6.94 -2.20
CA VAL A 162 12.37 -6.52 -0.80
C VAL A 162 10.99 -6.66 -0.17
N MET A 163 10.86 -7.56 0.78
CA MET A 163 9.59 -7.92 1.41
C MET A 163 9.52 -7.47 2.86
N VAL A 164 8.33 -7.03 3.27
CA VAL A 164 7.97 -6.86 4.68
C VAL A 164 7.09 -8.04 5.08
N PHE A 165 7.49 -8.78 6.11
CA PHE A 165 6.76 -9.95 6.58
C PHE A 165 6.70 -10.00 8.10
N LYS A 166 5.73 -10.73 8.61
CA LYS A 166 5.60 -10.98 10.05
C LYS A 166 6.62 -12.04 10.46
N TYR A 167 7.34 -11.77 11.55
CA TYR A 167 8.26 -12.76 12.09
C TYR A 167 7.48 -13.96 12.64
N PRO A 168 7.77 -15.21 12.22
CA PRO A 168 6.96 -16.37 12.60
C PRO A 168 6.87 -16.63 14.11
N LYS A 169 7.96 -16.40 14.86
CA LYS A 169 7.97 -16.60 16.32
C LYS A 169 7.27 -15.47 17.09
N ASP A 170 7.14 -14.26 16.49
CA ASP A 170 6.45 -13.12 17.06
C ASP A 170 5.75 -12.33 15.94
N PRO A 171 4.47 -12.62 15.62
CA PRO A 171 3.74 -11.99 14.53
C PRO A 171 3.52 -10.49 14.69
N GLU A 172 3.74 -9.91 15.87
CA GLU A 172 3.71 -8.46 16.08
C GLU A 172 4.98 -7.78 15.54
N MET A 173 6.07 -8.54 15.43
CA MET A 173 7.34 -8.06 14.92
C MET A 173 7.40 -8.19 13.39
N LEU A 174 7.72 -7.07 12.72
CA LEU A 174 7.82 -7.01 11.27
C LEU A 174 9.28 -6.91 10.84
N TYR A 175 9.67 -7.80 9.92
CA TYR A 175 10.99 -7.78 9.30
C TYR A 175 10.94 -7.29 7.86
N VAL A 176 12.03 -6.65 7.44
CA VAL A 176 12.27 -6.28 6.05
C VAL A 176 13.49 -7.04 5.58
N LYS A 177 13.33 -7.90 4.58
CA LYS A 177 14.42 -8.72 4.00
C LYS A 177 14.24 -8.85 2.50
N ARG A 178 15.34 -9.20 1.83
CA ARG A 178 15.34 -9.53 0.41
C ARG A 178 14.99 -11.01 0.21
N LEU A 179 14.11 -11.28 -0.73
CA LEU A 179 13.73 -12.63 -1.11
C LEU A 179 14.84 -13.25 -1.98
N ILE A 180 15.51 -14.26 -1.46
CA ILE A 180 16.58 -14.96 -2.16
C ILE A 180 16.08 -16.26 -2.81
N GLY A 181 15.34 -17.06 -2.06
CA GLY A 181 14.84 -18.35 -2.54
C GLY A 181 13.36 -18.28 -2.93
N LEU A 182 13.01 -18.99 -3.98
CA LEU A 182 11.64 -19.20 -4.43
C LEU A 182 11.20 -20.64 -4.17
N PRO A 183 9.88 -20.92 -4.10
CA PRO A 183 9.39 -22.28 -3.94
C PRO A 183 9.99 -23.26 -4.96
N GLY A 184 10.57 -24.35 -4.47
CA GLY A 184 11.29 -25.35 -5.27
C GLY A 184 12.78 -25.11 -5.43
N ASP A 185 13.33 -24.01 -4.93
CA ASP A 185 14.76 -23.77 -4.94
C ASP A 185 15.49 -24.53 -3.82
N THR A 186 16.75 -24.82 -4.06
CA THR A 186 17.72 -25.25 -3.06
C THR A 186 18.72 -24.12 -2.82
N ILE A 187 18.81 -23.64 -1.60
CA ILE A 187 19.71 -22.56 -1.20
C ILE A 187 20.87 -23.10 -0.40
N GLU A 188 22.07 -22.70 -0.75
CA GLU A 188 23.29 -23.07 -0.04
C GLU A 188 24.22 -21.85 0.04
N VAL A 189 24.90 -21.68 1.16
CA VAL A 189 25.93 -20.64 1.32
C VAL A 189 27.27 -21.36 1.51
N LYS A 190 28.21 -21.11 0.60
CA LYS A 190 29.59 -21.63 0.63
C LYS A 190 30.54 -20.46 0.49
N GLU A 191 31.54 -20.38 1.37
CA GLU A 191 32.60 -19.36 1.27
C GLU A 191 32.04 -17.94 1.02
N ARG A 192 30.97 -17.57 1.73
CA ARG A 192 30.28 -16.29 1.63
C ARG A 192 29.52 -16.04 0.31
N THR A 193 29.44 -17.04 -0.55
CA THR A 193 28.67 -16.97 -1.80
C THR A 193 27.37 -17.73 -1.61
N VAL A 194 26.27 -17.11 -1.97
CA VAL A 194 24.96 -17.75 -2.00
C VAL A 194 24.81 -18.51 -3.31
N TYR A 195 24.47 -19.78 -3.22
CA TYR A 195 24.14 -20.64 -4.36
C TYR A 195 22.63 -20.90 -4.36
N VAL A 196 22.05 -20.81 -5.54
CA VAL A 196 20.66 -21.19 -5.78
C VAL A 196 20.65 -22.27 -6.86
N ASN A 197 20.16 -23.45 -6.51
CA ASN A 197 20.15 -24.61 -7.41
C ASN A 197 21.56 -24.92 -7.96
N ASN A 198 22.56 -24.87 -7.09
CA ASN A 198 23.99 -25.07 -7.40
C ASN A 198 24.64 -23.99 -8.30
N LEU A 199 23.95 -22.91 -8.62
CA LEU A 199 24.48 -21.78 -9.36
C LEU A 199 24.77 -20.60 -8.42
N PRO A 200 25.96 -19.97 -8.48
CA PRO A 200 26.26 -18.81 -7.67
C PRO A 200 25.31 -17.67 -8.02
N LEU A 201 24.76 -17.03 -6.98
CA LEU A 201 23.95 -15.84 -7.14
C LEU A 201 24.87 -14.63 -7.18
N GLU A 202 24.92 -13.94 -8.33
CA GLU A 202 25.63 -12.67 -8.45
C GLU A 202 24.81 -11.57 -7.74
N GLU A 203 25.35 -11.02 -6.66
CA GLU A 203 24.69 -10.00 -5.83
C GLU A 203 25.55 -8.74 -5.75
N GLU A 204 25.09 -7.65 -6.32
CA GLU A 204 25.72 -6.33 -6.20
C GLU A 204 25.46 -5.64 -4.84
N TYR A 205 24.59 -6.20 -4.00
CA TYR A 205 24.04 -5.57 -2.80
C TYR A 205 24.45 -6.25 -1.48
N THR A 206 25.36 -7.21 -1.52
CA THR A 206 25.87 -7.87 -0.30
C THR A 206 26.99 -7.06 0.33
N GLN A 207 26.91 -6.85 1.65
CA GLN A 207 27.96 -6.26 2.47
C GLN A 207 28.39 -7.22 3.57
N TYR A 208 29.69 -7.43 3.71
CA TYR A 208 30.30 -8.21 4.79
C TYR A 208 30.87 -7.24 5.85
N ILE A 209 30.04 -6.89 6.86
CA ILE A 209 30.42 -5.91 7.89
C ILE A 209 31.38 -6.53 8.91
N ASN A 210 31.26 -7.85 9.19
CA ASN A 210 32.13 -8.57 10.14
C ASN A 210 32.67 -9.87 9.53
N PRO A 211 33.91 -9.87 9.05
CA PRO A 211 34.50 -11.06 8.41
C PRO A 211 34.58 -12.31 9.30
N GLY A 212 34.55 -12.15 10.63
CA GLY A 212 34.71 -13.26 11.59
C GLY A 212 33.40 -13.88 12.10
N SER A 213 32.23 -13.31 11.74
CA SER A 213 30.93 -13.77 12.25
C SER A 213 30.12 -14.61 11.25
N VAL A 214 30.62 -14.84 10.06
CA VAL A 214 29.91 -15.59 9.00
C VAL A 214 30.36 -17.03 9.07
N THR A 215 29.45 -17.92 9.41
CA THR A 215 29.66 -19.37 9.23
C THR A 215 29.96 -19.64 7.76
N GLU A 216 31.03 -20.39 7.53
CA GLU A 216 31.57 -20.61 6.17
C GLU A 216 30.67 -21.50 5.31
N HIS A 217 29.67 -22.16 5.93
CA HIS A 217 28.81 -23.12 5.25
C HIS A 217 27.40 -23.16 5.86
N TYR A 218 26.38 -22.96 5.03
CA TYR A 218 24.96 -23.12 5.39
C TYR A 218 24.21 -23.87 4.31
N GLY A 219 23.36 -24.81 4.70
CA GLY A 219 22.54 -25.60 3.79
C GLY A 219 23.24 -26.87 3.30
N PRO A 220 22.77 -27.50 2.23
CA PRO A 220 21.70 -27.03 1.33
C PRO A 220 20.29 -27.08 1.95
N TRP A 221 19.49 -26.02 1.77
CA TRP A 221 18.11 -25.95 2.21
C TRP A 221 17.17 -25.92 1.02
N TYR A 222 16.28 -26.89 0.93
CA TYR A 222 15.24 -26.89 -0.06
C TYR A 222 14.06 -26.04 0.40
N ILE A 223 13.53 -25.17 -0.47
CA ILE A 223 12.34 -24.36 -0.18
C ILE A 223 11.11 -25.11 -0.69
N PRO A 224 10.21 -25.54 0.20
CA PRO A 224 9.02 -26.27 -0.20
C PRO A 224 8.17 -25.49 -1.20
N LYS A 225 7.61 -26.19 -2.18
CA LYS A 225 6.69 -25.62 -3.16
C LYS A 225 5.30 -26.20 -3.00
N LYS A 226 4.33 -25.55 -3.62
CA LYS A 226 2.94 -26.01 -3.65
C LYS A 226 2.85 -27.47 -4.12
N GLY A 227 2.20 -28.29 -3.31
CA GLY A 227 2.02 -29.73 -3.55
C GLY A 227 3.05 -30.63 -2.86
N ASP A 228 4.11 -30.06 -2.28
CA ASP A 228 5.03 -30.85 -1.45
C ASP A 228 4.34 -31.26 -0.14
N LYS A 229 4.65 -32.48 0.31
CA LYS A 229 4.15 -33.02 1.58
C LYS A 229 5.27 -32.97 2.62
N ILE A 230 5.01 -32.30 3.71
CA ILE A 230 5.90 -32.26 4.88
C ILE A 230 5.27 -33.16 5.93
N GLU A 231 5.99 -34.20 6.34
CA GLU A 231 5.56 -35.15 7.36
C GLU A 231 6.54 -35.11 8.54
N VAL A 232 5.99 -35.18 9.74
CA VAL A 232 6.78 -35.27 10.97
C VAL A 232 6.74 -36.73 11.42
N ALA A 233 7.88 -37.38 11.47
CA ALA A 233 7.99 -38.77 11.91
C ALA A 233 8.94 -38.85 13.12
N GLY A 234 8.38 -38.73 14.32
CA GLY A 234 9.14 -38.61 15.57
C GLY A 234 9.95 -37.30 15.62
N SER A 235 11.27 -37.41 15.68
CA SER A 235 12.20 -36.25 15.63
C SER A 235 12.65 -35.89 14.21
N ALA A 236 12.19 -36.61 13.19
CA ALA A 236 12.62 -36.40 11.80
C ALA A 236 11.52 -35.76 10.96
N PHE A 237 11.91 -34.81 10.13
CA PHE A 237 11.05 -34.24 9.11
C PHE A 237 11.27 -34.93 7.76
N LYS A 238 10.19 -35.26 7.08
CA LYS A 238 10.23 -35.83 5.74
C LYS A 238 9.57 -34.86 4.77
N LEU A 239 10.26 -34.61 3.68
CA LEU A 239 9.71 -33.85 2.55
C LEU A 239 9.47 -34.86 1.40
N ASN A 240 8.23 -35.02 0.98
CA ASN A 240 7.85 -35.98 -0.05
C ASN A 240 8.33 -37.43 0.22
N GLY A 241 8.43 -37.80 1.52
CA GLY A 241 8.89 -39.11 1.95
C GLY A 241 10.39 -39.26 2.17
N GLU A 242 11.21 -38.29 1.79
CA GLU A 242 12.67 -38.26 2.05
C GLU A 242 12.95 -37.55 3.39
N VAL A 243 13.83 -38.14 4.21
CA VAL A 243 14.23 -37.55 5.49
C VAL A 243 15.10 -36.33 5.25
N LEU A 244 14.69 -35.17 5.79
CA LEU A 244 15.49 -33.96 5.77
C LEU A 244 16.62 -34.04 6.81
N ASN A 245 17.74 -33.39 6.54
CA ASN A 245 18.91 -33.36 7.43
C ASN A 245 18.57 -32.73 8.78
N GLU A 246 19.21 -33.16 9.87
CA GLU A 246 18.94 -32.68 11.25
C GLU A 246 19.05 -31.17 11.41
N GLU A 247 19.98 -30.52 10.71
CA GLU A 247 20.16 -29.07 10.72
C GLU A 247 18.96 -28.30 10.10
N ILE A 248 18.28 -28.91 9.16
CA ILE A 248 17.04 -28.39 8.54
C ILE A 248 15.86 -28.61 9.50
N ILE A 249 15.89 -29.69 10.27
CA ILE A 249 14.84 -30.06 11.23
C ILE A 249 14.65 -28.98 12.29
N GLU A 250 15.72 -28.44 12.88
CA GLU A 250 15.61 -27.37 13.87
C GLU A 250 14.94 -26.14 13.31
N THR A 251 15.26 -25.75 12.09
CA THR A 251 14.66 -24.57 11.45
C THR A 251 13.16 -24.75 11.12
N TYR A 252 12.76 -25.96 10.71
CA TYR A 252 11.35 -26.26 10.42
C TYR A 252 10.55 -26.60 11.68
N ALA A 253 11.16 -27.28 12.67
CA ALA A 253 10.51 -27.64 13.93
C ALA A 253 10.11 -26.42 14.76
N GLU A 254 10.93 -25.37 14.74
CA GLU A 254 10.62 -24.12 15.42
C GLU A 254 9.42 -23.37 14.80
N HIS A 255 9.01 -23.71 13.57
CA HIS A 255 7.96 -23.00 12.82
C HIS A 255 6.71 -23.85 12.55
N ALA A 256 6.77 -25.15 12.79
CA ALA A 256 5.62 -26.03 12.67
C ALA A 256 4.91 -26.16 14.02
N ASP A 257 3.66 -25.75 14.08
CA ASP A 257 2.78 -26.11 15.18
C ASP A 257 2.47 -27.60 14.99
N LEU A 258 3.26 -28.45 15.70
CA LEU A 258 3.32 -29.89 15.49
C LEU A 258 2.12 -30.60 16.11
N ASN A 259 0.93 -30.38 15.57
CA ASN A 259 -0.18 -31.30 15.73
C ASN A 259 -0.03 -32.44 14.71
N GLU A 260 -0.11 -33.67 15.15
CA GLU A 260 0.22 -34.96 14.56
C GLU A 260 -0.37 -35.29 13.14
N GLU A 261 -0.88 -34.32 12.40
CA GLU A 261 -1.39 -34.50 11.02
C GLU A 261 -0.39 -34.00 9.96
N PRO A 262 -0.23 -34.71 8.82
CA PRO A 262 0.67 -34.30 7.78
C PRO A 262 0.30 -32.91 7.25
N TYR A 263 1.20 -31.96 7.38
CA TYR A 263 1.02 -30.60 6.90
C TYR A 263 1.18 -30.56 5.37
N SER A 264 0.11 -30.28 4.66
CA SER A 264 0.18 -29.93 3.25
C SER A 264 0.32 -28.42 3.10
N VAL A 265 1.30 -27.96 2.32
CA VAL A 265 1.42 -26.56 1.99
C VAL A 265 0.09 -26.07 1.41
N PRO A 266 -0.57 -25.08 2.01
CA PRO A 266 -1.90 -24.64 1.56
C PRO A 266 -1.93 -24.30 0.09
N GLN A 267 -3.01 -24.71 -0.60
CA GLN A 267 -3.12 -24.48 -2.04
C GLN A 267 -3.46 -23.02 -2.41
N ASP A 268 -3.77 -22.17 -1.42
CA ASP A 268 -4.29 -20.83 -1.63
C ASP A 268 -3.49 -19.76 -0.83
N HIS A 269 -2.31 -19.42 -1.30
CA HIS A 269 -1.67 -18.14 -0.92
C HIS A 269 -0.78 -17.62 -2.04
#